data_625a8f6805ac30b04060e12db53e5f52
#
_entry.id   625a8f6805ac30b04060e12db53e5f52
#
_cell.length_a   1.000
_cell.length_b   1.000
_cell.length_c   1.000
_cell.angle_alpha   90.00
_cell.angle_beta   90.00
_cell.angle_gamma   90.00
#
_symmetry.space_group_name_H-M   'P 1'
#
loop_
_entity.id
_entity.type
_entity.pdbx_description
1 polymer ?
#
loop_
_entity_poly.entity_id
_entity_poly.type
_entity_poly.pdbx_seq_one_letter_code
_entity_poly.pdbx_strand_id
1 'polypeptide(L)'
;MKVLSLFDGMSCGQIALKRLGIRTETYYASEIDRHAIRQTQLNFPDTIQLGDVTQVDVRQLEPIDLLIGGSPCQSFSFAGKRAGMSTIDKEEIYTLKRYLELKREGFLFEGESYLFWEYMRILTDIRMYNPDVLFLLENVEMGKKWERVLSEAIGIFGVHINSALVSAQNRARNYWTNIRTKKVGLFGELHADIPQPQDRKIFLRHIVEMMGWLKRHGEKRNTDMNVLGDNDKSHCLTATAQAKGNLTTNYVCMAMRGRETCLTSRRTEYGKRIRKAYEAGSIAELRKNIQQLEPRTDGKTNCLTSVQKDNLIWAGLAGCRPDRKGKTGTCSQNPLPFGEICMSCGRIRRLTPTECARLQTIPEWYQWKCSDTQQYRMLGNGWTVEVIVHIFSFLKDNIHINIAWQQA
;
A
#
# COMPACT_ATOMS: atom_id res chain seq x y z
N MET A 1 21.04 11.57 -12.16
CA MET A 1 20.56 10.18 -12.35
C MET A 1 19.32 10.22 -13.21
N LYS A 2 19.25 9.39 -14.24
CA LYS A 2 18.15 9.27 -15.19
C LYS A 2 17.32 8.02 -14.82
N VAL A 3 16.03 8.21 -14.63
CA VAL A 3 15.12 7.19 -14.09
C VAL A 3 14.03 6.87 -15.10
N LEU A 4 13.73 5.59 -15.27
CA LEU A 4 12.53 5.12 -15.96
C LEU A 4 11.65 4.39 -14.96
N SER A 5 10.44 4.89 -14.80
CA SER A 5 9.41 4.28 -13.94
C SER A 5 8.29 3.68 -14.79
N LEU A 6 8.05 2.40 -14.64
CA LEU A 6 6.99 1.68 -15.32
C LEU A 6 5.83 1.44 -14.35
N PHE A 7 4.59 1.64 -14.84
CA PHE A 7 3.39 1.58 -14.00
C PHE A 7 3.47 2.60 -12.86
N ASP A 8 3.89 3.82 -13.17
CA ASP A 8 4.35 4.84 -12.23
C ASP A 8 3.29 5.27 -11.20
N GLY A 9 2.02 5.16 -11.56
CA GLY A 9 0.92 5.57 -10.69
C GLY A 9 1.02 7.04 -10.30
N MET A 10 1.00 7.32 -9.01
CA MET A 10 1.14 8.67 -8.44
C MET A 10 2.60 9.05 -8.14
N SER A 11 3.54 8.34 -8.72
CA SER A 11 4.99 8.59 -8.66
C SER A 11 5.62 8.45 -7.28
N CYS A 12 5.30 7.36 -6.59
CA CYS A 12 5.89 7.04 -5.28
C CYS A 12 7.43 6.92 -5.35
N GLY A 13 7.99 6.50 -6.48
CA GLY A 13 9.42 6.44 -6.73
C GLY A 13 10.08 7.82 -6.65
N GLN A 14 9.51 8.85 -7.30
CA GLN A 14 10.00 10.22 -7.23
C GLN A 14 9.92 10.79 -5.81
N ILE A 15 8.82 10.48 -5.09
CA ILE A 15 8.68 10.90 -3.69
C ILE A 15 9.82 10.33 -2.84
N ALA A 16 10.16 9.05 -3.03
CA ALA A 16 11.24 8.39 -2.30
C ALA A 16 12.62 8.98 -2.64
N LEU A 17 12.92 9.18 -3.92
CA LEU A 17 14.18 9.81 -4.37
C LEU A 17 14.32 11.22 -3.80
N LYS A 18 13.27 12.05 -3.90
CA LYS A 18 13.25 13.41 -3.34
C LYS A 18 13.50 13.41 -1.84
N ARG A 19 12.90 12.47 -1.10
CA ARG A 19 13.08 12.35 0.35
C ARG A 19 14.50 12.00 0.75
N LEU A 20 15.21 11.24 -0.08
CA LEU A 20 16.63 10.91 0.11
C LEU A 20 17.58 12.02 -0.36
N GLY A 21 17.06 13.07 -0.99
CA GLY A 21 17.88 14.12 -1.61
C GLY A 21 18.66 13.61 -2.84
N ILE A 22 18.20 12.52 -3.46
CA ILE A 22 18.82 12.01 -4.70
C ILE A 22 18.31 12.83 -5.87
N ARG A 23 19.21 13.56 -6.54
CA ARG A 23 18.88 14.40 -7.69
C ARG A 23 18.59 13.52 -8.91
N THR A 24 17.41 13.68 -9.47
CA THR A 24 17.07 13.14 -10.79
C THR A 24 17.30 14.22 -11.85
N GLU A 25 17.98 13.87 -12.93
CA GLU A 25 18.18 14.74 -14.10
C GLU A 25 16.97 14.64 -15.01
N THR A 26 16.60 13.41 -15.35
CA THR A 26 15.43 13.10 -16.16
C THR A 26 14.63 11.98 -15.48
N TYR A 27 13.33 12.14 -15.46
CA TYR A 27 12.42 11.10 -14.97
C TYR A 27 11.38 10.81 -16.04
N TYR A 28 11.45 9.62 -16.59
CA TYR A 28 10.47 9.07 -17.52
C TYR A 28 9.46 8.23 -16.75
N ALA A 29 8.16 8.39 -17.04
CA ALA A 29 7.09 7.64 -16.43
C ALA A 29 6.20 7.00 -17.50
N SER A 30 6.02 5.69 -17.43
CA SER A 30 5.01 4.97 -18.21
C SER A 30 3.80 4.70 -17.33
N GLU A 31 2.69 5.38 -17.64
CA GLU A 31 1.40 5.29 -16.95
C GLU A 31 0.28 5.59 -17.95
N ILE A 32 -0.88 4.92 -17.82
CA ILE A 32 -2.03 5.11 -18.68
C ILE A 32 -3.24 5.73 -17.97
N ASP A 33 -3.27 5.68 -16.63
CA ASP A 33 -4.36 6.30 -15.87
C ASP A 33 -4.21 7.82 -15.88
N ARG A 34 -5.10 8.49 -16.61
CA ARG A 34 -5.14 9.97 -16.75
C ARG A 34 -5.17 10.71 -15.41
N HIS A 35 -5.73 10.10 -14.34
CA HIS A 35 -5.79 10.73 -13.02
C HIS A 35 -4.44 10.63 -12.31
N ALA A 36 -3.76 9.49 -12.44
CA ALA A 36 -2.42 9.29 -11.92
C ALA A 36 -1.43 10.23 -12.63
N ILE A 37 -1.47 10.28 -13.97
CA ILE A 37 -0.65 11.19 -14.79
C ILE A 37 -0.82 12.65 -14.34
N ARG A 38 -2.08 13.12 -14.22
CA ARG A 38 -2.36 14.50 -13.77
C ARG A 38 -1.86 14.77 -12.35
N GLN A 39 -1.94 13.76 -11.49
CA GLN A 39 -1.50 13.86 -10.11
C GLN A 39 0.03 13.90 -10.03
N THR A 40 0.72 13.13 -10.85
CA THR A 40 2.18 13.18 -11.01
C THR A 40 2.62 14.55 -11.54
N GLN A 41 2.02 15.04 -12.63
CA GLN A 41 2.34 16.34 -13.22
C GLN A 41 2.12 17.52 -12.26
N LEU A 42 1.14 17.42 -11.35
CA LEU A 42 0.92 18.44 -10.33
C LEU A 42 2.08 18.55 -9.33
N ASN A 43 2.68 17.42 -8.95
CA ASN A 43 3.72 17.37 -7.91
C ASN A 43 5.14 17.34 -8.49
N PHE A 44 5.26 16.90 -9.73
CA PHE A 44 6.52 16.74 -10.48
C PHE A 44 6.28 17.14 -11.94
N PRO A 45 6.22 18.45 -12.24
CA PRO A 45 5.88 18.97 -13.56
C PRO A 45 6.88 18.57 -14.66
N ASP A 46 8.15 18.30 -14.30
CA ASP A 46 9.21 17.95 -15.24
C ASP A 46 9.20 16.45 -15.62
N THR A 47 8.24 15.67 -15.12
CA THR A 47 8.12 14.24 -15.47
C THR A 47 7.73 14.07 -16.94
N ILE A 48 8.49 13.29 -17.69
CA ILE A 48 8.23 12.96 -19.09
C ILE A 48 7.33 11.73 -19.14
N GLN A 49 6.09 11.91 -19.60
CA GLN A 49 5.11 10.82 -19.71
C GLN A 49 5.28 10.05 -21.03
N LEU A 50 5.47 8.75 -20.93
CA LEU A 50 5.64 7.85 -22.08
C LEU A 50 4.36 7.08 -22.46
N GLY A 51 3.31 7.13 -21.61
CA GLY A 51 2.05 6.42 -21.84
C GLY A 51 2.16 4.91 -21.63
N ASP A 52 1.66 4.14 -22.59
CA ASP A 52 1.55 2.69 -22.50
C ASP A 52 2.93 2.00 -22.48
N VAL A 53 3.17 1.15 -21.49
CA VAL A 53 4.40 0.38 -21.32
C VAL A 53 4.73 -0.51 -22.53
N THR A 54 3.72 -0.98 -23.24
CA THR A 54 3.89 -1.82 -24.44
C THR A 54 4.50 -1.07 -25.62
N GLN A 55 4.46 0.27 -25.58
CA GLN A 55 4.99 1.19 -26.61
C GLN A 55 6.32 1.81 -26.23
N VAL A 56 6.83 1.58 -25.02
CA VAL A 56 8.13 2.13 -24.58
C VAL A 56 9.26 1.53 -25.41
N ASP A 57 9.99 2.44 -26.09
CA ASP A 57 11.21 2.12 -26.84
C ASP A 57 12.40 2.83 -26.19
N VAL A 58 13.25 2.07 -25.52
CA VAL A 58 14.42 2.60 -24.79
C VAL A 58 15.44 3.27 -25.69
N ARG A 59 15.45 2.98 -27.00
CA ARG A 59 16.36 3.60 -27.97
C ARG A 59 16.08 5.08 -28.19
N GLN A 60 14.88 5.53 -27.82
CA GLN A 60 14.45 6.93 -27.92
C GLN A 60 14.70 7.70 -26.61
N LEU A 61 15.18 7.02 -25.58
CA LEU A 61 15.45 7.61 -24.27
C LEU A 61 16.94 7.85 -24.07
N GLU A 62 17.27 8.76 -23.17
CA GLU A 62 18.63 8.86 -22.68
C GLU A 62 19.03 7.57 -21.92
N PRO A 63 20.33 7.26 -21.80
CA PRO A 63 20.76 6.09 -21.02
C PRO A 63 20.17 6.09 -19.61
N ILE A 64 19.49 5.02 -19.24
CA ILE A 64 18.78 4.90 -17.97
C ILE A 64 19.71 4.34 -16.89
N ASP A 65 19.82 5.05 -15.76
CA ASP A 65 20.62 4.64 -14.61
C ASP A 65 19.82 3.74 -13.64
N LEU A 66 18.49 3.99 -13.53
CA LEU A 66 17.61 3.28 -12.62
C LEU A 66 16.27 2.99 -13.29
N LEU A 67 15.93 1.70 -13.38
CA LEU A 67 14.60 1.23 -13.79
C LEU A 67 13.78 0.84 -12.55
N ILE A 68 12.61 1.42 -12.39
CA ILE A 68 11.70 1.05 -11.29
C ILE A 68 10.33 0.68 -11.83
N GLY A 69 9.58 -0.16 -11.10
CA GLY A 69 8.23 -0.51 -11.50
C GLY A 69 7.52 -1.44 -10.54
N GLY A 70 6.19 -1.44 -10.61
CA GLY A 70 5.31 -2.37 -9.91
C GLY A 70 4.31 -2.94 -10.90
N SER A 71 4.63 -4.08 -11.53
CA SER A 71 3.76 -4.65 -12.57
C SER A 71 2.41 -5.07 -11.99
N PRO A 72 1.32 -5.01 -12.78
CA PRO A 72 -0.01 -5.40 -12.32
C PRO A 72 -0.04 -6.82 -11.73
N CYS A 73 -0.72 -6.96 -10.59
CA CYS A 73 -0.65 -8.16 -9.76
C CYS A 73 -1.98 -8.91 -9.62
N GLN A 74 -3.03 -8.51 -10.35
CA GLN A 74 -4.40 -9.01 -10.12
C GLN A 74 -4.52 -10.52 -10.26
N SER A 75 -3.76 -11.14 -11.16
CA SER A 75 -3.76 -12.59 -11.38
C SER A 75 -2.81 -13.37 -10.46
N PHE A 76 -1.91 -12.71 -9.74
CA PHE A 76 -1.00 -13.34 -8.77
C PHE A 76 -1.56 -13.34 -7.35
N SER A 77 -2.33 -12.33 -6.99
CA SER A 77 -2.83 -12.11 -5.64
C SER A 77 -3.62 -13.31 -5.10
N PHE A 78 -3.41 -13.65 -3.83
CA PHE A 78 -4.24 -14.64 -3.12
C PHE A 78 -5.73 -14.28 -3.08
N ALA A 79 -6.07 -13.01 -3.25
CA ALA A 79 -7.44 -12.52 -3.36
C ALA A 79 -8.00 -12.55 -4.79
N GLY A 80 -7.13 -12.71 -5.80
CA GLY A 80 -7.49 -12.75 -7.22
C GLY A 80 -7.77 -14.16 -7.76
N LYS A 81 -7.91 -14.27 -9.09
CA LYS A 81 -8.21 -15.54 -9.78
C LYS A 81 -7.07 -16.57 -9.74
N ARG A 82 -5.84 -16.16 -9.35
CA ARG A 82 -4.62 -16.97 -9.36
C ARG A 82 -4.28 -17.57 -10.73
N ALA A 83 -4.72 -16.90 -11.80
CA ALA A 83 -4.50 -17.38 -13.17
C ALA A 83 -3.02 -17.22 -13.60
N GLY A 84 -2.22 -16.43 -12.86
CA GLY A 84 -0.83 -16.19 -13.21
C GLY A 84 -0.68 -15.33 -14.46
N MET A 85 0.29 -15.69 -15.32
CA MET A 85 0.52 -15.05 -16.61
C MET A 85 0.14 -16.06 -17.70
N SER A 86 -0.98 -15.85 -18.38
CA SER A 86 -1.47 -16.77 -19.39
C SER A 86 -2.13 -16.04 -20.56
N THR A 87 -2.21 -16.74 -21.69
CA THR A 87 -3.09 -16.36 -22.80
C THR A 87 -4.56 -16.60 -22.42
N ILE A 88 -5.48 -16.06 -23.23
CA ILE A 88 -6.92 -16.34 -23.08
C ILE A 88 -7.20 -17.85 -23.19
N ASP A 89 -6.43 -18.57 -24.00
CA ASP A 89 -6.52 -20.02 -24.19
C ASP A 89 -5.85 -20.83 -23.07
N LYS A 90 -5.43 -20.15 -21.97
CA LYS A 90 -4.84 -20.75 -20.77
C LYS A 90 -3.43 -21.31 -20.93
N GLU A 91 -2.71 -20.95 -21.98
CA GLU A 91 -1.27 -21.23 -22.04
C GLU A 91 -0.54 -20.36 -21.02
N GLU A 92 0.17 -20.97 -20.06
CA GLU A 92 0.98 -20.26 -19.07
C GLU A 92 2.32 -19.81 -19.68
N ILE A 93 2.69 -18.57 -19.42
CA ILE A 93 3.89 -17.94 -20.00
C ILE A 93 4.99 -17.87 -18.94
N TYR A 94 6.09 -18.58 -19.17
CA TYR A 94 7.20 -18.72 -18.22
C TYR A 94 8.47 -17.99 -18.64
N THR A 95 8.57 -17.51 -19.88
CA THR A 95 9.78 -16.87 -20.41
C THR A 95 9.46 -15.65 -21.24
N LEU A 96 10.36 -14.66 -21.22
CA LEU A 96 10.29 -13.48 -22.09
C LEU A 96 10.25 -13.86 -23.56
N LYS A 97 11.04 -14.85 -23.98
CA LYS A 97 11.06 -15.33 -25.36
C LYS A 97 9.67 -15.77 -25.81
N ARG A 98 9.00 -16.62 -25.02
CA ARG A 98 7.65 -17.11 -25.36
C ARG A 98 6.62 -15.98 -25.39
N TYR A 99 6.71 -15.05 -24.46
CA TYR A 99 5.87 -13.85 -24.48
C TYR A 99 6.02 -13.05 -25.78
N LEU A 100 7.26 -12.79 -26.22
CA LEU A 100 7.53 -12.01 -27.43
C LEU A 100 7.10 -12.76 -28.71
N GLU A 101 7.17 -14.09 -28.73
CA GLU A 101 6.64 -14.92 -29.82
C GLU A 101 5.12 -14.76 -29.91
N LEU A 102 4.40 -15.00 -28.82
CA LEU A 102 2.94 -14.86 -28.73
C LEU A 102 2.47 -13.44 -29.09
N LYS A 103 3.20 -12.41 -28.61
CA LYS A 103 2.90 -11.01 -28.94
C LYS A 103 3.02 -10.74 -30.46
N ARG A 104 4.06 -11.28 -31.11
CA ARG A 104 4.24 -11.14 -32.57
C ARG A 104 3.17 -11.88 -33.36
N GLU A 105 2.72 -13.02 -32.87
CA GLU A 105 1.66 -13.84 -33.46
C GLU A 105 0.26 -13.24 -33.22
N GLY A 106 0.14 -12.18 -32.43
CA GLY A 106 -1.12 -11.48 -32.15
C GLY A 106 -2.02 -12.18 -31.13
N PHE A 107 -1.47 -13.08 -30.31
CA PHE A 107 -2.22 -13.71 -29.24
C PHE A 107 -2.71 -12.70 -28.19
N LEU A 108 -3.91 -12.96 -27.66
CA LEU A 108 -4.50 -12.17 -26.58
C LEU A 108 -4.13 -12.77 -25.21
N PHE A 109 -3.82 -11.89 -24.27
CA PHE A 109 -3.42 -12.27 -22.91
C PHE A 109 -4.57 -12.11 -21.92
N GLU A 110 -4.60 -12.94 -20.87
CA GLU A 110 -5.61 -12.85 -19.82
C GLU A 110 -5.17 -11.89 -18.71
N GLY A 111 -6.01 -10.89 -18.42
CA GLY A 111 -5.73 -9.89 -17.37
C GLY A 111 -4.55 -8.99 -17.73
N GLU A 112 -3.82 -8.53 -16.70
CA GLU A 112 -2.72 -7.57 -16.87
C GLU A 112 -1.38 -8.09 -16.30
N SER A 113 -1.36 -9.25 -15.64
CA SER A 113 -0.12 -9.76 -14.99
C SER A 113 0.97 -10.15 -15.99
N TYR A 114 0.62 -10.42 -17.25
CA TYR A 114 1.59 -10.63 -18.32
C TYR A 114 2.47 -9.40 -18.60
N LEU A 115 2.05 -8.21 -18.18
CA LEU A 115 2.83 -6.97 -18.32
C LEU A 115 4.14 -6.97 -17.52
N PHE A 116 4.33 -7.95 -16.63
CA PHE A 116 5.65 -8.27 -16.09
C PHE A 116 6.68 -8.53 -17.22
N TRP A 117 6.28 -9.18 -18.31
CA TRP A 117 7.17 -9.44 -19.43
C TRP A 117 7.53 -8.18 -20.21
N GLU A 118 6.70 -7.15 -20.20
CA GLU A 118 7.07 -5.82 -20.72
C GLU A 118 8.15 -5.16 -19.86
N TYR A 119 8.04 -5.27 -18.51
CA TYR A 119 9.12 -4.85 -17.63
C TYR A 119 10.43 -5.57 -17.96
N MET A 120 10.38 -6.89 -18.16
CA MET A 120 11.54 -7.69 -18.52
C MET A 120 12.12 -7.36 -19.90
N ARG A 121 11.26 -7.08 -20.89
CA ARG A 121 11.69 -6.60 -22.22
C ARG A 121 12.48 -5.30 -22.08
N ILE A 122 11.90 -4.33 -21.39
CA ILE A 122 12.52 -3.01 -21.18
C ILE A 122 13.83 -3.13 -20.39
N LEU A 123 13.87 -3.93 -19.32
CA LEU A 123 15.11 -4.17 -18.57
C LEU A 123 16.19 -4.81 -19.44
N THR A 124 15.80 -5.78 -20.28
CA THR A 124 16.73 -6.43 -21.22
C THR A 124 17.25 -5.44 -22.25
N ASP A 125 16.37 -4.63 -22.83
CA ASP A 125 16.74 -3.61 -23.82
C ASP A 125 17.67 -2.54 -23.20
N ILE A 126 17.40 -2.07 -21.98
CA ILE A 126 18.29 -1.12 -21.28
C ILE A 126 19.68 -1.73 -21.06
N ARG A 127 19.75 -3.00 -20.64
CA ARG A 127 21.03 -3.69 -20.39
C ARG A 127 21.93 -3.79 -21.62
N MET A 128 21.37 -3.69 -22.82
CA MET A 128 22.17 -3.64 -24.05
C MET A 128 22.98 -2.33 -24.18
N TYR A 129 22.51 -1.24 -23.57
CA TYR A 129 23.14 0.09 -23.61
C TYR A 129 23.82 0.45 -22.28
N ASN A 130 23.25 0.01 -21.17
CA ASN A 130 23.78 0.16 -19.82
C ASN A 130 23.69 -1.16 -19.05
N PRO A 131 24.73 -2.04 -19.13
CA PRO A 131 24.75 -3.32 -18.41
C PRO A 131 24.64 -3.19 -16.90
N ASP A 132 25.09 -2.05 -16.35
CA ASP A 132 25.13 -1.76 -14.92
C ASP A 132 23.86 -1.05 -14.41
N VAL A 133 22.79 -0.99 -15.22
CA VAL A 133 21.53 -0.38 -14.81
C VAL A 133 21.04 -0.95 -13.48
N LEU A 134 20.76 -0.05 -12.55
CA LEU A 134 20.09 -0.44 -11.30
C LEU A 134 18.61 -0.62 -11.54
N PHE A 135 17.99 -1.53 -10.81
CA PHE A 135 16.55 -1.72 -10.94
C PHE A 135 15.86 -2.08 -9.62
N LEU A 136 14.57 -1.79 -9.57
CA LEU A 136 13.64 -2.23 -8.54
C LEU A 136 12.33 -2.66 -9.18
N LEU A 137 11.93 -3.89 -8.95
CA LEU A 137 10.58 -4.40 -9.24
C LEU A 137 9.87 -4.72 -7.93
N GLU A 138 8.66 -4.19 -7.76
CA GLU A 138 7.75 -4.55 -6.67
C GLU A 138 6.60 -5.40 -7.16
N ASN A 139 6.18 -6.38 -6.36
CA ASN A 139 4.92 -7.08 -6.58
C ASN A 139 4.32 -7.60 -5.26
N VAL A 140 3.09 -8.09 -5.30
CA VAL A 140 2.43 -8.72 -4.16
C VAL A 140 3.10 -10.04 -3.78
N GLU A 141 2.88 -10.48 -2.54
CA GLU A 141 3.15 -11.88 -2.19
C GLU A 141 2.29 -12.80 -3.06
N MET A 142 2.93 -13.76 -3.68
CA MET A 142 2.33 -14.70 -4.61
C MET A 142 2.68 -16.14 -4.26
N GLY A 143 2.08 -17.11 -4.98
CA GLY A 143 2.44 -18.52 -4.81
C GLY A 143 3.88 -18.79 -5.27
N LYS A 144 4.59 -19.69 -4.57
CA LYS A 144 6.01 -20.03 -4.80
C LYS A 144 6.35 -20.31 -6.28
N LYS A 145 5.43 -20.87 -7.04
CA LYS A 145 5.59 -21.12 -8.47
C LYS A 145 5.89 -19.83 -9.23
N TRP A 146 5.04 -18.82 -9.08
CA TRP A 146 5.18 -17.56 -9.83
C TRP A 146 6.32 -16.69 -9.27
N GLU A 147 6.53 -16.69 -7.96
CA GLU A 147 7.68 -16.03 -7.36
C GLU A 147 9.01 -16.55 -7.92
N ARG A 148 9.10 -17.87 -8.11
CA ARG A 148 10.26 -18.51 -8.72
C ARG A 148 10.41 -18.13 -10.18
N VAL A 149 9.32 -18.15 -10.97
CA VAL A 149 9.32 -17.74 -12.39
C VAL A 149 9.85 -16.30 -12.54
N LEU A 150 9.35 -15.37 -11.71
CA LEU A 150 9.82 -13.99 -11.73
C LEU A 150 11.31 -13.91 -11.35
N SER A 151 11.73 -14.59 -10.29
CA SER A 151 13.11 -14.58 -9.81
C SER A 151 14.09 -15.16 -10.85
N GLU A 152 13.72 -16.26 -11.50
CA GLU A 152 14.53 -16.87 -12.56
C GLU A 152 14.63 -15.96 -13.81
N ALA A 153 13.50 -15.32 -14.20
CA ALA A 153 13.49 -14.39 -15.32
C ALA A 153 14.35 -13.14 -15.06
N ILE A 154 14.31 -12.60 -13.85
CA ILE A 154 15.10 -11.43 -13.43
C ILE A 154 16.57 -11.79 -13.20
N GLY A 155 16.83 -13.05 -12.78
CA GLY A 155 18.14 -13.55 -12.38
C GLY A 155 18.53 -13.22 -10.94
N ILE A 156 17.58 -12.73 -10.12
CA ILE A 156 17.79 -12.38 -8.71
C ILE A 156 16.55 -12.82 -7.92
N PHE A 157 16.75 -13.47 -6.79
CA PHE A 157 15.69 -13.81 -5.86
C PHE A 157 15.33 -12.57 -5.02
N GLY A 158 14.04 -12.29 -4.90
CA GLY A 158 13.52 -11.11 -4.21
C GLY A 158 13.62 -11.19 -2.69
N VAL A 159 13.42 -10.04 -2.04
CA VAL A 159 13.28 -9.91 -0.59
C VAL A 159 11.85 -9.52 -0.23
N HIS A 160 11.30 -10.14 0.82
CA HIS A 160 9.98 -9.79 1.34
C HIS A 160 10.12 -8.71 2.41
N ILE A 161 9.41 -7.59 2.24
CA ILE A 161 9.33 -6.53 3.25
C ILE A 161 7.88 -6.21 3.55
N ASN A 162 7.55 -6.15 4.85
CA ASN A 162 6.22 -5.74 5.28
C ASN A 162 6.24 -4.27 5.69
N SER A 163 5.37 -3.47 5.11
CA SER A 163 5.21 -2.05 5.45
C SER A 163 4.85 -1.82 6.92
N ALA A 164 4.38 -2.85 7.64
CA ALA A 164 4.10 -2.77 9.07
C ALA A 164 5.32 -2.37 9.92
N LEU A 165 6.53 -2.54 9.40
CA LEU A 165 7.76 -2.09 10.07
C LEU A 165 7.94 -0.56 10.03
N VAL A 166 7.42 0.10 9.01
CA VAL A 166 7.62 1.55 8.77
C VAL A 166 6.32 2.36 8.74
N SER A 167 5.17 1.68 8.88
CA SER A 167 3.82 2.27 8.86
C SER A 167 2.87 1.50 9.76
N ALA A 168 1.66 2.00 9.94
CA ALA A 168 0.59 1.27 10.62
C ALA A 168 -0.19 0.33 9.68
N GLN A 169 0.37 -0.03 8.52
CA GLN A 169 -0.26 -0.86 7.52
C GLN A 169 0.43 -2.23 7.39
N ASN A 170 -0.33 -3.30 7.51
CA ASN A 170 0.15 -4.65 7.21
C ASN A 170 0.06 -4.90 5.69
N ARG A 171 1.16 -4.60 5.00
CA ARG A 171 1.29 -4.71 3.54
C ARG A 171 2.62 -5.38 3.21
N ALA A 172 2.60 -6.71 3.14
CA ALA A 172 3.76 -7.48 2.72
C ALA A 172 3.87 -7.46 1.17
N ARG A 173 5.09 -7.26 0.70
CA ARG A 173 5.44 -7.18 -0.73
C ARG A 173 6.76 -7.87 -0.99
N ASN A 174 6.93 -8.30 -2.22
CA ASN A 174 8.17 -8.85 -2.72
C ASN A 174 8.88 -7.81 -3.59
N TYR A 175 10.20 -7.67 -3.38
CA TYR A 175 11.04 -6.70 -4.05
C TYR A 175 12.24 -7.40 -4.68
N TRP A 176 12.39 -7.27 -6.00
CA TRP A 176 13.56 -7.73 -6.74
C TRP A 176 14.40 -6.52 -7.11
N THR A 177 15.67 -6.56 -6.76
CA THR A 177 16.59 -5.44 -7.02
C THR A 177 18.03 -5.91 -7.08
N ASN A 178 18.86 -5.24 -7.89
CA ASN A 178 20.30 -5.39 -7.92
C ASN A 178 21.04 -4.26 -7.17
N ILE A 179 20.34 -3.36 -6.49
CA ILE A 179 20.95 -2.25 -5.73
C ILE A 179 21.96 -2.81 -4.71
N ARG A 180 21.61 -3.92 -4.06
CA ARG A 180 22.53 -4.68 -3.22
C ARG A 180 22.17 -6.14 -3.32
N THR A 181 23.18 -6.99 -3.59
CA THR A 181 22.96 -8.43 -3.77
C THR A 181 23.99 -9.25 -3.01
N LYS A 182 23.62 -10.50 -2.72
CA LYS A 182 24.54 -11.52 -2.19
C LYS A 182 24.36 -12.84 -2.92
N LYS A 183 25.42 -13.64 -2.98
CA LYS A 183 25.35 -15.03 -3.45
C LYS A 183 24.93 -15.94 -2.32
N VAL A 184 23.99 -16.85 -2.60
CA VAL A 184 23.44 -17.81 -1.64
C VAL A 184 23.47 -19.20 -2.26
N GLY A 185 23.60 -20.22 -1.39
CA GLY A 185 23.59 -21.61 -1.81
C GLY A 185 24.87 -22.07 -2.52
N LEU A 186 24.92 -23.37 -2.82
CA LEU A 186 26.07 -24.03 -3.44
C LEU A 186 26.33 -23.55 -4.87
N PHE A 187 25.29 -23.14 -5.57
CA PHE A 187 25.37 -22.70 -6.97
C PHE A 187 25.53 -21.18 -7.10
N GLY A 188 25.62 -20.45 -5.99
CA GLY A 188 25.86 -19.00 -6.00
C GLY A 188 24.70 -18.20 -6.56
N GLU A 189 23.45 -18.61 -6.30
CA GLU A 189 22.25 -17.87 -6.69
C GLU A 189 22.27 -16.45 -6.13
N LEU A 190 21.90 -15.46 -6.96
CA LEU A 190 21.86 -14.06 -6.54
C LEU A 190 20.57 -13.78 -5.80
N HIS A 191 20.67 -13.20 -4.62
CA HIS A 191 19.55 -12.72 -3.83
C HIS A 191 19.67 -11.22 -3.56
N ALA A 192 18.56 -10.51 -3.58
CA ALA A 192 18.51 -9.13 -3.08
C ALA A 192 18.91 -9.12 -1.59
N ASP A 193 19.92 -8.32 -1.24
CA ASP A 193 20.48 -8.25 0.13
C ASP A 193 20.03 -6.98 0.84
N ILE A 194 18.74 -6.69 0.81
CA ILE A 194 18.17 -5.55 1.52
C ILE A 194 17.75 -6.02 2.93
N PRO A 195 18.38 -5.50 4.00
CA PRO A 195 17.99 -5.85 5.36
C PRO A 195 16.56 -5.38 5.67
N GLN A 196 15.90 -6.05 6.62
CA GLN A 196 14.58 -5.59 7.05
C GLN A 196 14.68 -4.19 7.69
N PRO A 197 13.74 -3.28 7.39
CA PRO A 197 13.69 -1.99 8.08
C PRO A 197 13.50 -2.20 9.59
N GLN A 198 14.04 -1.30 10.38
CA GLN A 198 13.77 -1.28 11.81
C GLN A 198 12.27 -1.00 12.06
N ASP A 199 11.64 -1.74 12.97
CA ASP A 199 10.26 -1.48 13.38
C ASP A 199 10.15 -0.14 14.11
N ARG A 200 9.48 0.82 13.45
CA ARG A 200 9.24 2.17 13.98
C ARG A 200 8.08 2.22 14.97
N LYS A 201 7.43 1.10 15.25
CA LYS A 201 6.28 0.98 16.17
C LYS A 201 5.17 2.00 15.90
N ILE A 202 4.91 2.26 14.61
CA ILE A 202 3.82 3.11 14.17
C ILE A 202 2.53 2.29 14.21
N PHE A 203 1.55 2.77 14.98
CA PHE A 203 0.25 2.13 15.14
C PHE A 203 -0.86 3.01 14.57
N LEU A 204 -2.05 2.41 14.39
CA LEU A 204 -3.21 3.07 13.80
C LEU A 204 -3.58 4.38 14.53
N ARG A 205 -3.44 4.43 15.85
CA ARG A 205 -3.65 5.65 16.66
C ARG A 205 -2.80 6.86 16.24
N HIS A 206 -1.64 6.62 15.61
CA HIS A 206 -0.76 7.70 15.13
C HIS A 206 -1.18 8.22 13.74
N ILE A 207 -2.10 7.54 13.08
CA ILE A 207 -2.54 7.79 11.71
C ILE A 207 -3.90 8.48 11.66
N VAL A 208 -4.81 8.08 12.57
CA VAL A 208 -6.24 8.41 12.53
C VAL A 208 -6.50 9.87 12.87
N GLU A 209 -7.35 10.52 12.08
CA GLU A 209 -7.82 11.89 12.28
C GLU A 209 -9.11 11.93 13.10
N MET A 210 -9.02 12.16 14.39
CA MET A 210 -10.21 12.27 15.23
C MET A 210 -11.08 13.50 14.91
N MET A 211 -10.46 14.64 14.67
CA MET A 211 -11.18 15.91 14.43
C MET A 211 -11.88 15.98 13.06
N GLY A 212 -11.27 15.42 12.02
CA GLY A 212 -11.88 15.35 10.68
C GLY A 212 -13.17 14.53 10.64
N TRP A 213 -13.28 13.53 11.50
CA TRP A 213 -14.46 12.67 11.61
C TRP A 213 -15.67 13.39 12.21
N LEU A 214 -15.50 14.15 13.29
CA LEU A 214 -16.55 14.92 13.95
C LEU A 214 -17.14 15.98 13.03
N LYS A 215 -16.31 16.68 12.23
CA LYS A 215 -16.77 17.70 11.26
C LYS A 215 -17.58 17.12 10.11
N ARG A 216 -17.25 15.94 9.59
CA ARG A 216 -17.91 15.34 8.42
C ARG A 216 -19.28 14.72 8.69
N HIS A 217 -19.59 14.39 9.93
CA HIS A 217 -20.85 13.72 10.31
C HIS A 217 -21.91 14.67 10.84
N GLY A 218 -21.80 15.97 10.57
CA GLY A 218 -22.86 16.94 10.79
C GLY A 218 -23.20 17.23 12.27
N GLU A 219 -22.36 16.81 13.19
CA GLU A 219 -22.47 17.29 14.58
C GLU A 219 -21.95 18.74 14.62
N LYS A 220 -22.87 19.69 14.39
CA LYS A 220 -22.68 21.11 14.71
C LYS A 220 -22.43 21.26 16.19
N ARG A 221 -21.21 21.13 16.64
CA ARG A 221 -20.81 21.53 18.00
C ARG A 221 -19.57 22.41 17.91
N ASN A 222 -19.75 23.61 18.40
CA ASN A 222 -18.70 24.54 18.76
C ASN A 222 -17.76 23.85 19.73
N THR A 223 -16.65 23.31 19.27
CA THR A 223 -15.67 22.68 20.16
C THR A 223 -14.30 23.08 19.71
N ASP A 224 -13.77 24.10 20.40
CA ASP A 224 -12.36 24.20 20.65
C ASP A 224 -11.97 23.01 21.54
N MET A 225 -11.81 21.83 20.95
CA MET A 225 -11.32 20.66 21.66
C MET A 225 -9.79 20.79 21.73
N ASN A 226 -9.25 21.14 22.89
CA ASN A 226 -7.85 21.01 23.17
C ASN A 226 -7.49 19.52 23.23
N VAL A 227 -6.83 19.04 22.20
CA VAL A 227 -6.28 17.69 22.16
C VAL A 227 -5.01 17.68 22.99
N LEU A 228 -5.04 17.00 24.15
CA LEU A 228 -3.87 16.79 24.97
C LEU A 228 -3.03 15.64 24.37
N GLY A 229 -1.72 15.86 24.26
CA GLY A 229 -0.76 14.84 23.86
C GLY A 229 -0.60 13.75 24.94
N ASP A 230 0.10 12.67 24.60
CA ASP A 230 0.31 11.51 25.50
C ASP A 230 0.99 11.88 26.82
N ASN A 231 1.69 13.00 26.88
CA ASN A 231 2.42 13.51 28.06
C ASN A 231 1.73 14.70 28.74
N ASP A 232 0.58 15.16 28.23
CA ASP A 232 -0.11 16.31 28.79
C ASP A 232 -0.96 15.90 30.01
N LYS A 233 -1.00 16.78 31.02
CA LYS A 233 -1.85 16.59 32.19
C LYS A 233 -3.31 16.87 31.80
N SER A 234 -4.26 16.06 32.31
CA SER A 234 -5.68 16.33 32.14
C SER A 234 -6.10 17.67 32.72
N HIS A 235 -7.04 18.36 32.08
CA HIS A 235 -7.71 19.52 32.66
C HIS A 235 -8.40 19.17 33.98
N CYS A 236 -8.52 20.13 34.88
CA CYS A 236 -9.17 19.96 36.16
C CYS A 236 -10.64 19.45 35.97
N LEU A 237 -10.98 18.38 36.67
CA LEU A 237 -12.35 17.86 36.72
C LEU A 237 -13.27 18.84 37.43
N THR A 238 -14.25 19.44 36.74
CA THR A 238 -15.26 20.28 37.34
C THR A 238 -16.58 19.51 37.51
N ALA A 239 -17.21 19.63 38.67
CA ALA A 239 -18.46 18.96 38.99
C ALA A 239 -19.62 19.32 38.03
N THR A 240 -19.59 20.52 37.45
CA THR A 240 -20.56 21.02 36.46
C THR A 240 -20.43 20.38 35.08
N ALA A 241 -19.26 19.92 34.68
CA ALA A 241 -19.05 19.27 33.40
C ALA A 241 -19.72 17.88 33.31
N GLN A 242 -19.86 17.20 34.45
CA GLN A 242 -20.50 15.88 34.51
C GLN A 242 -22.04 15.97 34.48
N ALA A 243 -22.62 17.05 34.99
CA ALA A 243 -24.09 17.17 35.14
C ALA A 243 -24.80 17.64 33.86
N LYS A 244 -24.14 18.36 32.97
CA LYS A 244 -24.76 18.99 31.77
C LYS A 244 -24.29 18.43 30.44
N GLY A 245 -23.56 17.33 30.41
CA GLY A 245 -23.07 16.73 29.15
C GLY A 245 -22.15 17.65 28.33
N ASN A 246 -21.47 18.58 28.99
CA ASN A 246 -20.54 19.50 28.35
C ASN A 246 -19.23 18.76 28.01
N LEU A 247 -19.10 18.35 26.76
CA LEU A 247 -18.04 17.52 26.20
C LEU A 247 -16.66 18.22 26.14
N THR A 248 -16.55 19.45 26.63
CA THR A 248 -15.42 20.31 26.35
C THR A 248 -14.19 20.12 27.22
N THR A 249 -14.24 19.40 28.33
CA THR A 249 -13.12 19.44 29.26
C THR A 249 -12.44 18.12 29.64
N ASN A 250 -13.09 16.97 29.51
CA ASN A 250 -12.46 15.73 30.02
C ASN A 250 -12.75 14.44 29.24
N TYR A 251 -13.53 14.51 28.17
CA TYR A 251 -13.89 13.30 27.40
C TYR A 251 -12.83 12.89 26.38
N VAL A 252 -12.02 13.82 25.93
CA VAL A 252 -11.10 13.61 24.81
C VAL A 252 -9.94 12.70 25.20
N CYS A 253 -9.36 12.92 26.37
CA CYS A 253 -8.19 12.14 26.81
C CYS A 253 -8.47 10.67 27.06
N MET A 254 -9.66 10.32 27.58
CA MET A 254 -10.01 8.92 27.86
C MET A 254 -10.54 8.17 26.64
N ALA A 255 -11.14 8.88 25.68
CA ALA A 255 -11.60 8.30 24.43
C ALA A 255 -10.46 8.02 23.44
N MET A 256 -9.36 8.79 23.54
CA MET A 256 -8.23 8.70 22.60
C MET A 256 -7.21 7.62 22.94
N ARG A 257 -7.23 7.03 24.11
CA ARG A 257 -6.33 5.90 24.43
C ARG A 257 -6.81 4.63 23.75
N GLY A 258 -6.87 4.70 22.44
CA GLY A 258 -6.52 3.60 21.59
C GLY A 258 -7.44 2.40 21.61
N ARG A 259 -8.71 2.57 21.22
CA ARG A 259 -9.51 1.43 20.78
C ARG A 259 -9.96 1.57 19.33
N GLU A 260 -9.14 2.23 18.55
CA GLU A 260 -9.31 2.18 17.10
C GLU A 260 -8.73 0.88 16.60
N THR A 261 -9.53 0.16 15.86
CA THR A 261 -9.10 -1.11 15.28
C THR A 261 -9.58 -1.23 13.85
N CYS A 262 -8.72 -1.76 13.01
CA CYS A 262 -9.08 -2.13 11.66
C CYS A 262 -10.02 -3.34 11.68
N LEU A 263 -11.02 -3.33 10.83
CA LEU A 263 -11.95 -4.44 10.67
C LEU A 263 -11.56 -5.30 9.47
N THR A 264 -11.43 -6.58 9.71
CA THR A 264 -11.16 -7.59 8.68
C THR A 264 -12.45 -8.31 8.32
N SER A 265 -12.79 -8.36 7.05
CA SER A 265 -13.92 -9.13 6.56
C SER A 265 -13.52 -10.60 6.41
N ARG A 266 -14.09 -11.46 7.24
CA ARG A 266 -13.88 -12.92 7.16
C ARG A 266 -15.15 -13.65 6.75
N ARG A 267 -14.99 -14.80 6.12
CA ARG A 267 -16.13 -15.64 5.76
C ARG A 267 -16.69 -16.33 6.99
N THR A 268 -18.02 -16.32 7.12
CA THR A 268 -18.76 -17.19 8.06
C THR A 268 -18.55 -18.67 7.70
N GLU A 269 -18.83 -19.60 8.60
CA GLU A 269 -18.76 -21.04 8.30
C GLU A 269 -19.69 -21.41 7.14
N TYR A 270 -20.87 -20.80 7.06
CA TYR A 270 -21.76 -20.92 5.92
C TYR A 270 -21.09 -20.42 4.64
N GLY A 271 -20.52 -19.22 4.67
CA GLY A 271 -19.82 -18.64 3.51
C GLY A 271 -18.60 -19.45 3.05
N LYS A 272 -17.93 -20.15 3.96
CA LYS A 272 -16.84 -21.08 3.61
C LYS A 272 -17.35 -22.27 2.82
N ARG A 273 -18.46 -22.87 3.23
CA ARG A 273 -19.07 -24.03 2.56
C ARG A 273 -19.54 -23.72 1.13
N ILE A 274 -20.19 -22.57 0.95
CA ILE A 274 -20.79 -22.18 -0.34
C ILE A 274 -19.88 -21.34 -1.22
N ARG A 275 -18.64 -21.12 -0.81
CA ARG A 275 -17.68 -20.24 -1.51
C ARG A 275 -17.62 -20.45 -3.01
N LYS A 276 -17.46 -21.70 -3.44
CA LYS A 276 -17.31 -22.03 -4.88
C LYS A 276 -18.57 -21.63 -5.66
N ALA A 277 -19.74 -21.93 -5.13
CA ALA A 277 -21.02 -21.60 -5.77
C ALA A 277 -21.24 -20.08 -5.84
N TYR A 278 -20.91 -19.37 -4.77
CA TYR A 278 -20.99 -17.90 -4.72
C TYR A 278 -19.98 -17.23 -5.67
N GLU A 279 -18.73 -17.69 -5.70
CA GLU A 279 -17.68 -17.14 -6.58
C GLU A 279 -17.95 -17.44 -8.06
N ALA A 280 -18.62 -18.56 -8.35
CA ALA A 280 -19.08 -18.92 -9.69
C ALA A 280 -20.36 -18.17 -10.11
N GLY A 281 -20.95 -17.33 -9.24
CA GLY A 281 -22.20 -16.63 -9.53
C GLY A 281 -23.41 -17.54 -9.64
N SER A 282 -23.31 -18.80 -9.21
CA SER A 282 -24.41 -19.78 -9.29
C SER A 282 -25.46 -19.59 -8.19
N ILE A 283 -25.20 -18.77 -7.18
CA ILE A 283 -26.13 -18.38 -6.13
C ILE A 283 -26.04 -16.88 -5.87
N ALA A 284 -27.19 -16.24 -5.65
CA ALA A 284 -27.32 -14.85 -5.20
C ALA A 284 -27.42 -14.82 -3.67
N GLU A 285 -26.30 -14.59 -2.98
CA GLU A 285 -26.27 -14.51 -1.53
C GLU A 285 -25.76 -13.14 -1.08
N LEU A 286 -26.39 -12.57 -0.04
CA LEU A 286 -25.99 -11.29 0.49
C LEU A 286 -24.66 -11.42 1.24
N ARG A 287 -23.71 -10.52 0.96
CA ARG A 287 -22.38 -10.50 1.60
C ARG A 287 -22.43 -10.55 3.13
N LYS A 288 -23.43 -9.89 3.74
CA LYS A 288 -23.66 -9.92 5.20
C LYS A 288 -23.92 -11.31 5.78
N ASN A 289 -24.41 -12.25 4.97
CA ASN A 289 -24.69 -13.62 5.39
C ASN A 289 -23.48 -14.52 5.28
N ILE A 290 -22.55 -14.22 4.36
CA ILE A 290 -21.36 -15.04 4.07
C ILE A 290 -20.07 -14.46 4.63
N GLN A 291 -20.10 -13.21 5.10
CA GLN A 291 -18.96 -12.52 5.70
C GLN A 291 -19.35 -11.82 6.99
N GLN A 292 -18.41 -11.79 7.91
CA GLN A 292 -18.50 -11.02 9.16
C GLN A 292 -17.27 -10.11 9.28
N LEU A 293 -17.41 -9.03 10.05
CA LEU A 293 -16.30 -8.12 10.35
C LEU A 293 -15.66 -8.53 11.67
N GLU A 294 -14.37 -8.74 11.67
CA GLU A 294 -13.58 -9.05 12.88
C GLU A 294 -12.56 -7.93 13.13
N PRO A 295 -12.42 -7.46 14.37
CA PRO A 295 -11.43 -6.45 14.72
C PRO A 295 -10.02 -7.05 14.74
N ARG A 296 -9.03 -6.28 14.28
CA ARG A 296 -7.61 -6.60 14.47
C ARG A 296 -7.18 -6.16 15.87
N THR A 297 -6.30 -6.92 16.49
CA THR A 297 -5.80 -6.64 17.85
C THR A 297 -4.39 -6.08 17.88
N ASP A 298 -3.69 -6.08 16.74
CA ASP A 298 -2.28 -5.68 16.61
C ASP A 298 -2.06 -4.16 16.42
N GLY A 299 -3.12 -3.35 16.44
CA GLY A 299 -3.06 -1.90 16.24
C GLY A 299 -2.63 -1.46 14.83
N LYS A 300 -2.66 -2.36 13.86
CA LYS A 300 -2.32 -2.11 12.46
C LYS A 300 -3.55 -2.20 11.56
N THR A 301 -3.50 -1.62 10.36
CA THR A 301 -4.53 -1.86 9.33
C THR A 301 -4.20 -3.09 8.49
N ASN A 302 -5.18 -3.56 7.73
CA ASN A 302 -4.94 -4.42 6.60
C ASN A 302 -4.23 -3.63 5.48
N CYS A 303 -3.75 -4.34 4.46
CA CYS A 303 -3.29 -3.70 3.23
C CYS A 303 -4.41 -2.81 2.66
N LEU A 304 -4.08 -1.56 2.33
CA LEU A 304 -5.02 -0.69 1.64
C LEU A 304 -5.37 -1.29 0.28
N THR A 305 -6.65 -1.26 -0.03
CA THR A 305 -7.17 -1.63 -1.34
C THR A 305 -7.56 -0.38 -2.12
N SER A 306 -7.62 -0.48 -3.44
CA SER A 306 -8.15 0.58 -4.32
C SER A 306 -9.65 0.78 -4.14
N VAL A 307 -10.32 -0.12 -3.42
CA VAL A 307 -11.76 -0.10 -3.17
C VAL A 307 -12.04 0.54 -1.82
N GLN A 308 -12.54 1.77 -1.82
CA GLN A 308 -12.81 2.59 -0.64
C GLN A 308 -13.60 1.87 0.47
N LYS A 309 -14.61 1.08 0.11
CA LYS A 309 -15.50 0.39 1.06
C LYS A 309 -14.82 -0.70 1.90
N ASP A 310 -13.62 -1.13 1.51
CA ASP A 310 -12.92 -2.24 2.18
C ASP A 310 -11.94 -1.74 3.25
N ASN A 311 -11.65 -0.43 3.28
CA ASN A 311 -10.73 0.21 4.23
C ASN A 311 -11.51 0.71 5.45
N LEU A 312 -11.91 -0.20 6.35
CA LEU A 312 -12.79 0.09 7.49
C LEU A 312 -12.00 0.11 8.79
N ILE A 313 -12.34 1.06 9.66
CA ILE A 313 -11.93 1.08 11.05
C ILE A 313 -13.16 1.14 11.95
N TRP A 314 -13.01 0.60 13.15
CA TRP A 314 -13.91 0.80 14.25
C TRP A 314 -13.30 1.80 15.22
N ALA A 315 -14.05 2.82 15.60
CA ALA A 315 -13.67 3.81 16.57
C ALA A 315 -14.71 3.80 17.70
N GLY A 316 -14.26 3.49 18.90
CA GLY A 316 -15.15 3.37 20.05
C GLY A 316 -14.66 4.11 21.27
N LEU A 317 -15.58 4.31 22.21
CA LEU A 317 -15.27 4.91 23.50
C LEU A 317 -14.54 3.90 24.40
N ALA A 318 -13.48 4.31 25.07
CA ALA A 318 -12.86 3.52 26.12
C ALA A 318 -13.80 3.48 27.34
N GLY A 319 -14.06 2.29 27.89
CA GLY A 319 -14.83 2.14 29.12
C GLY A 319 -16.32 2.25 28.93
N CYS A 320 -16.89 1.43 28.05
CA CYS A 320 -18.33 1.23 28.00
C CYS A 320 -18.87 0.85 29.37
N ARG A 321 -19.65 1.73 29.98
CA ARG A 321 -20.47 1.40 31.15
C ARG A 321 -21.94 1.39 30.68
N PRO A 322 -22.73 0.35 31.02
CA PRO A 322 -24.15 0.41 30.83
C PRO A 322 -24.72 1.60 31.63
N ASP A 323 -25.60 2.39 31.03
CA ASP A 323 -26.34 3.33 31.83
C ASP A 323 -27.30 2.53 32.75
N ARG A 324 -27.66 3.12 33.91
CA ARG A 324 -28.52 2.50 34.89
C ARG A 324 -29.97 2.31 34.41
N LYS A 325 -30.29 2.70 33.17
CA LYS A 325 -31.66 2.75 32.64
C LYS A 325 -31.92 2.01 31.34
N GLY A 326 -30.94 1.26 30.79
CA GLY A 326 -31.18 0.36 29.63
C GLY A 326 -31.67 1.04 28.37
N LYS A 327 -31.48 2.37 28.19
CA LYS A 327 -31.94 3.08 26.99
C LYS A 327 -30.96 2.98 25.84
N THR A 328 -31.52 2.81 24.67
CA THR A 328 -30.89 2.68 23.34
C THR A 328 -29.63 3.54 23.17
N GLY A 329 -28.46 2.90 23.06
CA GLY A 329 -27.17 3.52 22.93
C GLY A 329 -26.10 3.05 23.91
N THR A 330 -26.51 2.23 24.90
CA THR A 330 -25.65 1.71 25.95
C THR A 330 -25.28 0.25 25.73
N CYS A 331 -24.04 -0.09 26.04
CA CYS A 331 -23.57 -1.46 25.99
C CYS A 331 -24.27 -2.28 27.07
N SER A 332 -25.01 -3.30 26.69
CA SER A 332 -25.71 -4.22 27.60
C SER A 332 -24.76 -5.24 28.26
N GLN A 333 -23.50 -5.21 27.96
CA GLN A 333 -22.51 -6.14 28.51
C GLN A 333 -21.82 -5.55 29.72
N ASN A 334 -21.51 -6.36 30.71
CA ASN A 334 -20.62 -6.04 31.82
C ASN A 334 -19.33 -5.43 31.33
N PRO A 335 -18.64 -4.60 32.13
CA PRO A 335 -17.36 -4.01 31.71
C PRO A 335 -16.45 -5.11 31.15
N LEU A 336 -16.16 -4.99 29.83
CA LEU A 336 -15.30 -5.94 29.14
C LEU A 336 -13.94 -5.98 29.82
N PRO A 337 -13.29 -7.14 29.92
CA PRO A 337 -11.92 -7.26 30.38
C PRO A 337 -10.99 -6.28 29.66
N PHE A 338 -9.92 -5.89 30.33
CA PHE A 338 -8.94 -4.96 29.79
C PHE A 338 -8.40 -5.49 28.45
N GLY A 339 -8.67 -4.81 27.36
CA GLY A 339 -8.26 -5.21 26.01
C GLY A 339 -9.39 -5.64 25.07
N GLU A 340 -10.58 -5.96 25.56
CA GLU A 340 -11.71 -6.33 24.71
C GLU A 340 -12.42 -5.11 24.10
N ILE A 341 -12.92 -5.28 22.88
CA ILE A 341 -13.56 -4.25 22.07
C ILE A 341 -15.07 -4.46 22.06
N CYS A 342 -15.81 -3.49 22.58
CA CYS A 342 -17.26 -3.50 22.45
C CYS A 342 -17.69 -3.03 21.06
N MET A 343 -18.15 -3.93 20.23
CA MET A 343 -18.67 -3.61 18.89
C MET A 343 -19.97 -2.79 18.90
N SER A 344 -20.73 -2.85 19.98
CA SER A 344 -22.01 -2.13 20.12
C SER A 344 -21.85 -0.64 20.41
N CYS A 345 -20.75 -0.23 21.03
CA CYS A 345 -20.54 1.17 21.47
C CYS A 345 -19.73 2.01 20.48
N GLY A 346 -19.11 1.37 19.51
CA GLY A 346 -18.28 2.05 18.53
C GLY A 346 -19.01 2.32 17.24
N ARG A 347 -18.40 3.18 16.43
CA ARG A 347 -18.87 3.48 15.08
C ARG A 347 -17.88 2.93 14.06
N ILE A 348 -18.40 2.22 13.06
CA ILE A 348 -17.61 1.76 11.93
C ILE A 348 -17.59 2.86 10.89
N ARG A 349 -16.41 3.26 10.45
CA ARG A 349 -16.21 4.21 9.36
C ARG A 349 -15.12 3.75 8.40
N ARG A 350 -15.06 4.37 7.26
CA ARG A 350 -13.93 4.24 6.33
C ARG A 350 -12.77 5.10 6.80
N LEU A 351 -11.55 4.68 6.45
CA LEU A 351 -10.40 5.55 6.53
C LEU A 351 -10.59 6.74 5.56
N THR A 352 -10.14 7.92 5.96
CA THR A 352 -10.15 9.08 5.07
C THR A 352 -9.02 8.98 4.04
N PRO A 353 -9.05 9.73 2.92
CA PRO A 353 -7.92 9.78 1.99
C PRO A 353 -6.63 10.21 2.67
N THR A 354 -6.68 11.19 3.59
CA THR A 354 -5.52 11.65 4.36
C THR A 354 -4.95 10.53 5.24
N GLU A 355 -5.80 9.77 5.93
CA GLU A 355 -5.37 8.61 6.72
C GLU A 355 -4.74 7.53 5.83
N CYS A 356 -5.30 7.28 4.66
CA CYS A 356 -4.73 6.36 3.67
C CYS A 356 -3.37 6.87 3.14
N ALA A 357 -3.23 8.19 2.91
CA ALA A 357 -1.95 8.78 2.51
C ALA A 357 -0.89 8.61 3.60
N ARG A 358 -1.23 8.83 4.87
CA ARG A 358 -0.34 8.58 6.01
C ARG A 358 0.05 7.11 6.13
N LEU A 359 -0.87 6.18 5.87
CA LEU A 359 -0.56 4.74 5.84
C LEU A 359 0.41 4.37 4.73
N GLN A 360 0.34 5.04 3.58
CA GLN A 360 1.33 4.89 2.49
C GLN A 360 2.56 5.77 2.69
N THR A 361 2.63 6.47 3.82
CA THR A 361 3.74 7.37 4.19
C THR A 361 3.99 8.47 3.15
N ILE A 362 2.92 8.93 2.49
CA ILE A 362 2.96 10.07 1.57
C ILE A 362 3.22 11.34 2.39
N PRO A 363 4.20 12.16 2.01
CA PRO A 363 4.53 13.38 2.74
C PRO A 363 3.45 14.46 2.61
N GLU A 364 3.35 15.34 3.60
CA GLU A 364 2.33 16.40 3.65
C GLU A 364 2.44 17.43 2.53
N TRP A 365 3.63 17.63 1.95
CA TRP A 365 3.81 18.53 0.81
C TRP A 365 3.18 18.00 -0.50
N TYR A 366 2.85 16.71 -0.57
CA TYR A 366 2.25 16.11 -1.76
C TYR A 366 0.81 16.60 -1.93
N GLN A 367 0.57 17.35 -3.00
CA GLN A 367 -0.70 18.00 -3.26
C GLN A 367 -1.68 17.06 -3.96
N TRP A 368 -2.94 17.12 -3.58
CA TRP A 368 -4.02 16.36 -4.18
C TRP A 368 -4.99 17.26 -4.92
N LYS A 369 -5.23 16.98 -6.20
CA LYS A 369 -6.22 17.68 -7.03
C LYS A 369 -7.10 16.68 -7.80
N CYS A 370 -7.73 15.78 -7.08
CA CYS A 370 -8.63 14.77 -7.61
C CYS A 370 -9.68 14.40 -6.56
N SER A 371 -10.72 13.67 -7.00
CA SER A 371 -11.77 13.21 -6.07
C SER A 371 -11.23 12.18 -5.07
N ASP A 372 -11.90 12.05 -3.91
CA ASP A 372 -11.58 11.03 -2.89
C ASP A 372 -11.50 9.63 -3.50
N THR A 373 -12.40 9.28 -4.42
CA THR A 373 -12.40 7.96 -5.09
C THR A 373 -11.11 7.72 -5.85
N GLN A 374 -10.60 8.73 -6.55
CA GLN A 374 -9.33 8.62 -7.28
C GLN A 374 -8.13 8.57 -6.32
N GLN A 375 -8.17 9.33 -5.21
CA GLN A 375 -7.15 9.22 -4.17
C GLN A 375 -7.08 7.80 -3.59
N TYR A 376 -8.21 7.21 -3.20
CA TYR A 376 -8.24 5.83 -2.70
C TYR A 376 -7.69 4.83 -3.71
N ARG A 377 -8.02 5.00 -4.99
CA ARG A 377 -7.53 4.13 -6.07
C ARG A 377 -6.01 4.22 -6.19
N MET A 378 -5.46 5.43 -6.28
CA MET A 378 -4.01 5.66 -6.38
C MET A 378 -3.27 5.18 -5.12
N LEU A 379 -3.80 5.48 -3.92
CA LEU A 379 -3.21 5.04 -2.66
C LEU A 379 -3.26 3.52 -2.47
N GLY A 380 -4.31 2.85 -2.94
CA GLY A 380 -4.41 1.39 -2.90
C GLY A 380 -3.41 0.70 -3.82
N ASN A 381 -3.19 1.26 -5.02
CA ASN A 381 -2.22 0.76 -6.01
C ASN A 381 -0.78 1.19 -5.69
N GLY A 382 -0.60 2.36 -5.06
CA GLY A 382 0.72 2.95 -4.80
C GLY A 382 1.56 2.17 -3.80
N TRP A 383 2.84 2.50 -3.75
CA TRP A 383 3.80 1.92 -2.81
C TRP A 383 3.75 2.61 -1.44
N THR A 384 4.18 1.90 -0.39
CA THR A 384 4.54 2.54 0.87
C THR A 384 5.88 3.23 0.70
N VAL A 385 5.89 4.55 0.64
CA VAL A 385 7.08 5.35 0.28
C VAL A 385 8.28 5.04 1.19
N GLU A 386 8.07 4.88 2.50
CA GLU A 386 9.15 4.59 3.44
C GLU A 386 9.86 3.24 3.20
N VAL A 387 9.18 2.26 2.61
CA VAL A 387 9.85 1.01 2.18
C VAL A 387 10.76 1.29 1.00
N ILE A 388 10.32 2.09 0.04
CA ILE A 388 11.13 2.47 -1.12
C ILE A 388 12.32 3.35 -0.70
N VAL A 389 12.09 4.29 0.22
CA VAL A 389 13.17 5.10 0.84
C VAL A 389 14.22 4.18 1.49
N HIS A 390 13.77 3.15 2.22
CA HIS A 390 14.68 2.19 2.83
C HIS A 390 15.51 1.43 1.78
N ILE A 391 14.88 0.92 0.72
CA ILE A 391 15.61 0.23 -0.37
C ILE A 391 16.57 1.20 -1.08
N PHE A 392 16.11 2.40 -1.42
CA PHE A 392 16.91 3.40 -2.12
C PHE A 392 17.99 4.04 -1.26
N SER A 393 17.95 3.91 0.06
CA SER A 393 19.06 4.38 0.91
C SER A 393 20.38 3.69 0.57
N PHE A 394 20.35 2.48 0.02
CA PHE A 394 21.52 1.73 -0.44
C PHE A 394 22.01 2.14 -1.85
N LEU A 395 21.26 3.02 -2.57
CA LEU A 395 21.75 3.61 -3.83
C LEU A 395 22.97 4.51 -3.61
N LYS A 396 23.07 5.17 -2.45
CA LYS A 396 24.17 6.08 -2.14
C LYS A 396 25.53 5.37 -2.13
N ASP A 397 25.54 4.11 -1.71
CA ASP A 397 26.76 3.30 -1.71
C ASP A 397 27.27 3.07 -3.15
N ASN A 398 26.36 2.89 -4.10
CA ASN A 398 26.68 2.69 -5.52
C ASN A 398 27.08 3.99 -6.23
N ILE A 399 26.48 5.13 -5.85
CA ILE A 399 26.79 6.44 -6.46
C ILE A 399 28.20 6.88 -6.09
N HIS A 400 28.64 6.66 -4.86
CA HIS A 400 30.01 6.99 -4.44
C HIS A 400 31.08 6.15 -5.13
N ILE A 401 30.79 4.88 -5.43
CA ILE A 401 31.69 4.00 -6.18
C ILE A 401 31.88 4.53 -7.62
N ASN A 402 30.80 4.93 -8.28
CA ASN A 402 30.89 5.45 -9.67
C ASN A 402 31.62 6.79 -9.76
N ILE A 403 31.53 7.66 -8.76
CA ILE A 403 32.28 8.94 -8.75
C ILE A 403 33.79 8.67 -8.58
N ALA A 404 34.17 7.68 -7.78
CA ALA A 404 35.57 7.29 -7.59
C ALA A 404 36.21 6.71 -8.87
N TRP A 405 35.44 6.00 -9.71
CA TRP A 405 35.91 5.46 -10.99
C TRP A 405 35.99 6.49 -12.12
N GLN A 406 35.25 7.58 -12.07
CA GLN A 406 35.32 8.68 -13.04
C GLN A 406 36.42 9.69 -12.71
N GLN A 407 37.06 9.62 -11.54
CA GLN A 407 38.17 10.46 -11.11
C GLN A 407 39.52 9.71 -11.10
N ALA A 408 39.54 8.42 -11.41
CA ALA A 408 40.72 7.59 -11.58
C ALA A 408 41.00 7.32 -13.08
#